data_d1ca248ba17717be1839557c00ac5b0f
#
_entry.id   d1ca248ba17717be1839557c00ac5b0f
#
_cell.length_a   1.000
_cell.length_b   1.000
_cell.length_c   1.000
_cell.angle_alpha   90.00
_cell.angle_beta   90.00
_cell.angle_gamma   90.00
#
_symmetry.space_group_name_H-M   'P 1'
#
loop_
_entity.id
_entity.type
_entity.pdbx_description
1 polymer ?
#
loop_
_entity_poly.entity_id
_entity_poly.type
_entity_poly.pdbx_seq_one_letter_code
_entity_poly.pdbx_strand_id
1 'polypeptide(L)'
;MTSLHALPASAALALTLALGVPAQAAEAVALPPAAWLASWTASPQAVWGPDFLFPSNVPAVLHHQTVRQVARISVGGRRVRIGLSNAYGKAPLRIGAASVALAAHGSAIRPDSLRRLTFAGQPTATLAPGASLLSDPVTLCVPDLARLTVSIHLPHSTPATTFHWDGRETAWLAPGEQTRALRIDAAHAGVQSTTARLLLSSIQVEAQEGAQAVAILGDSITDGASASLGGDARWPDVLAERLAPHGVAVLNAGISGARLLSDGMGENALARFGRDVLGQPGVRTVIVLVGINDISWPGTAFARQERRPGLRELQDGYSQLIAQARSHGVRVIGATLTPFAGALPGTPLDDYYNEEKDALRQQLNAWIRASGSFDAVLDFDAWARDPAHPQRLLPAYDSGDHLHPGDAGNRALAEAIDLALLLKQDQSPSPAYKAVLK
;
A
#
# COMPACT_ATOMS: atom_id res chain seq x y z
N MET A 1 96.10 29.80 -43.23
CA MET A 1 95.84 31.11 -43.86
C MET A 1 94.37 31.39 -43.87
N THR A 2 94.05 32.59 -43.39
CA THR A 2 92.84 33.36 -43.46
C THR A 2 91.60 32.89 -42.66
N SER A 3 91.46 33.58 -41.56
CA SER A 3 90.31 33.77 -40.72
C SER A 3 89.13 34.49 -41.45
N LEU A 4 87.94 34.15 -41.14
CA LEU A 4 86.76 35.02 -41.29
C LEU A 4 85.87 34.96 -40.14
N HIS A 5 85.60 36.11 -39.55
CA HIS A 5 84.75 36.33 -38.39
C HIS A 5 83.29 36.29 -38.83
N ALA A 6 82.41 35.71 -37.98
CA ALA A 6 80.98 35.80 -38.12
C ALA A 6 80.38 36.44 -36.83
N LEU A 7 79.59 37.49 -37.02
CA LEU A 7 78.88 38.26 -36.05
C LEU A 7 77.62 37.47 -35.54
N PRO A 8 77.16 37.70 -34.30
CA PRO A 8 75.99 37.02 -33.81
C PRO A 8 74.68 37.74 -34.17
N ALA A 9 73.71 36.97 -34.61
CA ALA A 9 72.32 37.42 -34.79
C ALA A 9 71.52 37.36 -33.46
N SER A 10 70.97 38.50 -33.08
CA SER A 10 70.08 38.63 -31.92
C SER A 10 68.71 38.09 -32.27
N ALA A 11 68.26 37.02 -31.53
CA ALA A 11 66.92 36.53 -31.63
C ALA A 11 66.03 37.23 -30.56
N ALA A 12 65.05 37.98 -31.05
CA ALA A 12 63.99 38.56 -30.18
C ALA A 12 62.96 37.46 -29.77
N LEU A 13 62.87 37.21 -28.49
CA LEU A 13 61.90 36.29 -27.89
C LEU A 13 60.58 37.05 -27.69
N ALA A 14 59.56 36.77 -28.49
CA ALA A 14 58.18 37.25 -28.28
C ALA A 14 57.50 36.40 -27.24
N LEU A 15 57.22 36.99 -26.04
CA LEU A 15 56.51 36.36 -24.95
C LEU A 15 54.99 36.55 -25.15
N THR A 16 54.27 35.53 -25.64
CA THR A 16 52.79 35.52 -25.70
C THR A 16 52.23 35.13 -24.35
N LEU A 17 51.66 36.11 -23.61
CA LEU A 17 50.85 35.88 -22.44
C LEU A 17 49.49 35.28 -22.87
N ALA A 18 49.30 33.99 -22.68
CA ALA A 18 47.99 33.35 -22.74
C ALA A 18 47.23 33.64 -21.43
N LEU A 19 46.26 34.55 -21.49
CA LEU A 19 45.29 34.76 -20.43
C LEU A 19 44.39 33.53 -20.39
N GLY A 20 44.69 32.58 -19.47
CA GLY A 20 43.82 31.48 -19.14
C GLY A 20 42.58 31.99 -18.39
N VAL A 21 41.42 31.96 -19.04
CA VAL A 21 40.13 32.17 -18.41
C VAL A 21 39.90 30.94 -17.49
N PRO A 22 39.72 31.12 -16.15
CA PRO A 22 39.42 30.00 -15.32
C PRO A 22 38.03 29.43 -15.73
N ALA A 23 37.98 28.18 -16.19
CA ALA A 23 36.74 27.45 -16.37
C ALA A 23 36.11 27.35 -14.97
N GLN A 24 35.07 28.13 -14.71
CA GLN A 24 34.20 27.91 -13.56
C GLN A 24 33.60 26.52 -13.72
N ALA A 25 34.09 25.55 -12.91
CA ALA A 25 33.42 24.30 -12.70
C ALA A 25 32.02 24.65 -12.17
N ALA A 26 30.98 24.35 -12.94
CA ALA A 26 29.62 24.43 -12.47
C ALA A 26 29.53 23.52 -11.23
N GLU A 27 29.39 24.13 -10.06
CA GLU A 27 29.06 23.38 -8.85
C GLU A 27 27.82 22.52 -9.18
N ALA A 28 28.02 21.20 -9.17
CA ALA A 28 26.91 20.27 -9.26
C ALA A 28 26.03 20.55 -8.02
N VAL A 29 24.88 21.20 -8.25
CA VAL A 29 23.89 21.40 -7.20
C VAL A 29 23.59 20.01 -6.65
N ALA A 30 24.10 19.73 -5.44
CA ALA A 30 23.81 18.49 -4.74
C ALA A 30 22.29 18.43 -4.58
N LEU A 31 21.66 17.51 -5.31
CA LEU A 31 20.23 17.27 -5.15
C LEU A 31 20.00 16.91 -3.68
N PRO A 32 19.00 17.51 -3.01
CA PRO A 32 18.71 17.19 -1.61
C PRO A 32 18.53 15.69 -1.46
N PRO A 33 18.86 15.12 -0.28
CA PRO A 33 18.77 13.68 -0.06
C PRO A 33 17.34 13.22 -0.31
N ALA A 34 17.14 12.47 -1.37
CA ALA A 34 15.84 11.94 -1.72
C ALA A 34 15.39 10.95 -0.65
N ALA A 35 14.18 11.15 -0.12
CA ALA A 35 13.62 10.29 0.89
C ALA A 35 12.88 9.11 0.28
N TRP A 36 13.01 7.93 0.88
CA TRP A 36 12.18 6.78 0.51
C TRP A 36 10.76 6.98 0.99
N LEU A 37 9.80 6.82 0.08
CA LEU A 37 8.38 6.91 0.31
C LEU A 37 7.73 5.58 -0.05
N ALA A 38 6.89 5.04 0.82
CA ALA A 38 5.97 3.98 0.44
C ALA A 38 4.94 4.57 -0.53
N SER A 39 4.79 3.96 -1.70
CA SER A 39 3.86 4.44 -2.73
C SER A 39 2.76 3.43 -3.06
N TRP A 40 2.89 2.20 -2.57
CA TRP A 40 1.88 1.17 -2.61
C TRP A 40 2.13 0.15 -1.51
N THR A 41 1.06 -0.38 -0.91
CA THR A 41 1.11 -1.45 0.09
C THR A 41 -0.01 -2.47 -0.11
N ALA A 42 0.23 -3.70 0.37
CA ALA A 42 -0.78 -4.71 0.63
C ALA A 42 -0.48 -5.33 2.00
N SER A 43 -1.41 -5.23 2.93
CA SER A 43 -1.26 -5.76 4.29
C SER A 43 -1.16 -7.27 4.29
N PRO A 44 -0.09 -7.88 4.84
CA PRO A 44 0.04 -9.33 4.88
C PRO A 44 -1.03 -9.98 5.76
N GLN A 45 -1.56 -11.10 5.29
CA GLN A 45 -2.48 -11.99 6.00
C GLN A 45 -1.90 -13.42 6.04
N ALA A 46 -2.29 -14.19 7.04
CA ALA A 46 -2.05 -15.64 7.02
C ALA A 46 -3.00 -16.30 6.01
N VAL A 47 -2.48 -17.19 5.18
CA VAL A 47 -3.33 -18.03 4.33
C VAL A 47 -4.14 -18.96 5.24
N TRP A 48 -5.45 -18.91 5.14
CA TRP A 48 -6.33 -19.76 5.94
C TRP A 48 -6.47 -21.16 5.35
N GLY A 49 -6.89 -22.09 6.18
CA GLY A 49 -7.07 -23.49 5.81
C GLY A 49 -8.31 -23.76 4.95
N PRO A 50 -8.46 -24.99 4.46
CA PRO A 50 -9.58 -25.39 3.59
C PRO A 50 -10.95 -25.33 4.28
N ASP A 51 -10.97 -25.34 5.61
CA ASP A 51 -12.21 -25.28 6.42
C ASP A 51 -12.73 -23.85 6.60
N PHE A 52 -12.00 -22.84 6.10
CA PHE A 52 -12.46 -21.47 6.18
C PHE A 52 -13.63 -21.22 5.21
N LEU A 53 -14.55 -20.33 5.58
CA LEU A 53 -15.78 -20.07 4.82
C LEU A 53 -15.55 -19.64 3.36
N PHE A 54 -14.46 -18.90 3.11
CA PHE A 54 -14.05 -18.48 1.78
C PHE A 54 -12.82 -19.22 1.29
N PRO A 55 -12.74 -19.55 -0.01
CA PRO A 55 -11.54 -20.13 -0.59
C PRO A 55 -10.38 -19.11 -0.56
N SER A 56 -9.17 -19.57 -0.30
CA SER A 56 -7.98 -18.71 -0.32
C SER A 56 -7.61 -18.24 -1.74
N ASN A 57 -8.11 -18.93 -2.78
CA ASN A 57 -7.83 -18.68 -4.20
C ASN A 57 -6.34 -18.77 -4.59
N VAL A 58 -5.53 -19.45 -3.76
CA VAL A 58 -4.14 -19.73 -4.03
C VAL A 58 -3.84 -21.22 -3.81
N PRO A 59 -2.88 -21.82 -4.56
CA PRO A 59 -2.47 -23.19 -4.30
C PRO A 59 -1.81 -23.28 -2.92
N ALA A 60 -2.02 -24.40 -2.22
CA ALA A 60 -1.40 -24.63 -0.91
C ALA A 60 0.13 -24.62 -0.96
N VAL A 61 0.71 -25.03 -2.08
CA VAL A 61 2.15 -25.07 -2.32
C VAL A 61 2.47 -24.58 -3.73
N LEU A 62 3.44 -23.71 -3.85
CA LEU A 62 4.02 -23.27 -5.11
C LEU A 62 5.25 -24.13 -5.44
N HIS A 63 5.25 -24.78 -6.62
CA HIS A 63 6.31 -25.70 -7.02
C HIS A 63 7.12 -25.15 -8.18
N HIS A 64 8.31 -24.61 -7.92
CA HIS A 64 9.20 -24.06 -8.94
C HIS A 64 8.43 -23.11 -9.89
N GLN A 65 7.89 -22.03 -9.34
CA GLN A 65 6.99 -21.11 -10.05
C GLN A 65 7.46 -19.67 -9.95
N THR A 66 7.09 -18.90 -10.95
CA THR A 66 7.15 -17.43 -10.94
C THR A 66 5.77 -16.87 -10.60
N VAL A 67 5.71 -16.04 -9.57
CA VAL A 67 4.55 -15.22 -9.20
C VAL A 67 4.72 -13.85 -9.84
N ARG A 68 3.84 -13.47 -10.77
CA ARG A 68 3.83 -12.15 -11.41
C ARG A 68 2.60 -11.37 -10.99
N GLN A 69 2.80 -10.15 -10.49
CA GLN A 69 1.76 -9.31 -9.91
C GLN A 69 1.90 -7.89 -10.44
N VAL A 70 0.75 -7.23 -10.65
CA VAL A 70 0.70 -5.83 -11.06
C VAL A 70 0.16 -4.99 -9.91
N ALA A 71 0.77 -3.83 -9.65
CA ALA A 71 0.31 -2.88 -8.65
C ALA A 71 0.41 -1.46 -9.20
N ARG A 72 -0.58 -0.61 -8.93
CA ARG A 72 -0.55 0.81 -9.24
C ARG A 72 -0.01 1.58 -8.05
N ILE A 73 1.15 2.22 -8.21
CA ILE A 73 1.71 3.13 -7.20
C ILE A 73 0.95 4.46 -7.18
N SER A 74 1.03 5.20 -6.09
CA SER A 74 0.43 6.54 -5.98
C SER A 74 1.38 7.61 -6.53
N VAL A 75 2.50 7.82 -5.89
CA VAL A 75 3.52 8.83 -6.25
C VAL A 75 4.68 8.14 -6.93
N GLY A 76 5.19 8.75 -7.98
CA GLY A 76 6.34 8.28 -8.73
C GLY A 76 7.69 8.60 -8.10
N GLY A 77 8.76 8.23 -8.79
CA GLY A 77 10.13 8.49 -8.33
C GLY A 77 11.19 8.03 -9.31
N ARG A 78 12.45 8.27 -8.96
CA ARG A 78 13.60 7.96 -9.85
C ARG A 78 14.15 6.55 -9.64
N ARG A 79 14.01 6.02 -8.44
CA ARG A 79 14.41 4.65 -8.08
C ARG A 79 13.27 3.97 -7.37
N VAL A 80 13.24 2.65 -7.49
CA VAL A 80 12.21 1.79 -6.90
C VAL A 80 12.87 0.69 -6.08
N ARG A 81 12.26 0.28 -4.97
CA ARG A 81 12.59 -0.93 -4.23
C ARG A 81 11.33 -1.66 -3.79
N ILE A 82 11.42 -2.97 -3.67
CA ILE A 82 10.29 -3.86 -3.47
C ILE A 82 10.37 -4.52 -2.10
N GLY A 83 9.29 -4.42 -1.33
CA GLY A 83 9.13 -5.11 -0.05
C GLY A 83 8.43 -6.46 -0.22
N LEU A 84 9.05 -7.51 0.31
CA LEU A 84 8.50 -8.86 0.36
C LEU A 84 8.27 -9.27 1.81
N SER A 85 7.27 -10.10 2.07
CA SER A 85 6.91 -10.53 3.42
C SER A 85 6.78 -12.05 3.52
N ASN A 86 7.38 -12.62 4.56
CA ASN A 86 7.17 -13.98 5.04
C ASN A 86 6.55 -13.97 6.45
N ALA A 87 5.69 -12.97 6.73
CA ALA A 87 5.19 -12.66 8.08
C ALA A 87 4.53 -13.87 8.76
N TYR A 88 3.85 -14.73 8.00
CA TYR A 88 3.16 -15.91 8.51
C TYR A 88 3.85 -17.23 8.10
N GLY A 89 5.04 -17.13 7.49
CA GLY A 89 5.85 -18.30 7.17
C GLY A 89 6.42 -18.97 8.41
N LYS A 90 6.36 -20.31 8.44
CA LYS A 90 6.94 -21.14 9.51
C LYS A 90 8.29 -21.70 9.15
N ALA A 91 8.75 -21.51 7.92
CA ALA A 91 10.03 -21.95 7.40
C ALA A 91 10.70 -20.83 6.59
N PRO A 92 12.04 -20.88 6.40
CA PRO A 92 12.74 -19.96 5.52
C PRO A 92 12.18 -20.04 4.09
N LEU A 93 11.92 -18.88 3.49
CA LEU A 93 11.43 -18.76 2.13
C LEU A 93 12.54 -18.30 1.20
N ARG A 94 12.83 -19.06 0.14
CA ARG A 94 13.90 -18.74 -0.81
C ARG A 94 13.37 -18.04 -2.04
N ILE A 95 13.97 -16.91 -2.38
CA ILE A 95 13.78 -16.18 -3.63
C ILE A 95 14.93 -16.55 -4.57
N GLY A 96 14.61 -17.14 -5.73
CA GLY A 96 15.61 -17.54 -6.74
C GLY A 96 15.95 -16.40 -7.70
N ALA A 97 14.99 -15.57 -8.02
CA ALA A 97 15.13 -14.36 -8.83
C ALA A 97 13.95 -13.43 -8.59
N ALA A 98 14.14 -12.14 -8.82
CA ALA A 98 13.04 -11.16 -8.83
C ALA A 98 13.31 -10.05 -9.85
N SER A 99 12.25 -9.42 -10.32
CA SER A 99 12.31 -8.29 -11.23
C SER A 99 11.15 -7.31 -11.03
N VAL A 100 11.35 -6.08 -11.50
CA VAL A 100 10.31 -5.05 -11.61
C VAL A 100 10.36 -4.41 -12.99
N ALA A 101 9.20 -4.04 -13.53
CA ALA A 101 9.07 -3.33 -14.79
C ALA A 101 7.81 -2.45 -14.79
N LEU A 102 7.73 -1.49 -15.69
CA LEU A 102 6.46 -0.84 -16.03
C LEU A 102 5.52 -1.89 -16.66
N ALA A 103 4.29 -1.96 -16.19
CA ALA A 103 3.28 -2.84 -16.75
C ALA A 103 2.86 -2.37 -18.15
N ALA A 104 2.50 -3.34 -18.98
CA ALA A 104 1.74 -3.14 -20.20
C ALA A 104 0.36 -3.77 -20.01
N HIS A 105 -0.25 -4.32 -21.07
CA HIS A 105 -1.56 -4.97 -20.96
C HIS A 105 -1.45 -6.37 -20.35
N GLY A 106 -2.29 -6.69 -19.35
CA GLY A 106 -2.35 -7.97 -18.68
C GLY A 106 -1.02 -8.35 -18.02
N SER A 107 -0.48 -9.54 -18.33
CA SER A 107 0.82 -10.00 -17.80
C SER A 107 2.05 -9.41 -18.49
N ALA A 108 1.86 -8.61 -19.56
CA ALA A 108 2.96 -8.05 -20.33
C ALA A 108 3.65 -6.87 -19.60
N ILE A 109 4.93 -6.69 -19.91
CA ILE A 109 5.75 -5.58 -19.40
C ILE A 109 6.31 -4.74 -20.54
N ARG A 110 6.73 -3.52 -20.23
CA ARG A 110 7.51 -2.68 -21.16
C ARG A 110 8.97 -3.13 -21.13
N PRO A 111 9.53 -3.63 -22.26
CA PRO A 111 10.84 -4.31 -22.27
C PRO A 111 11.99 -3.43 -21.78
N ASP A 112 11.98 -2.15 -22.15
CA ASP A 112 12.99 -1.14 -21.81
C ASP A 112 13.04 -0.81 -20.32
N SER A 113 11.96 -1.08 -19.60
CA SER A 113 11.79 -0.81 -18.18
C SER A 113 12.18 -1.97 -17.26
N LEU A 114 12.46 -3.15 -17.80
CA LEU A 114 12.77 -4.33 -16.99
C LEU A 114 14.06 -4.15 -16.19
N ARG A 115 13.95 -4.32 -14.85
CA ARG A 115 15.09 -4.29 -13.92
C ARG A 115 15.10 -5.57 -13.10
N ARG A 116 16.25 -6.22 -13.01
CA ARG A 116 16.47 -7.32 -12.05
C ARG A 116 16.60 -6.70 -10.66
N LEU A 117 16.01 -7.37 -9.68
CA LEU A 117 16.16 -7.01 -8.28
C LEU A 117 17.32 -7.80 -7.66
N THR A 118 18.02 -7.16 -6.74
CA THR A 118 19.01 -7.77 -5.86
C THR A 118 18.64 -7.52 -4.40
N PHE A 119 19.28 -8.26 -3.52
CA PHE A 119 19.09 -8.20 -2.07
C PHE A 119 20.46 -8.23 -1.42
N ALA A 120 20.91 -7.10 -0.86
CA ALA A 120 22.29 -6.91 -0.40
C ALA A 120 23.32 -7.28 -1.48
N GLY A 121 23.09 -6.84 -2.72
CA GLY A 121 23.93 -7.10 -3.89
C GLY A 121 23.78 -8.51 -4.50
N GLN A 122 23.01 -9.42 -3.91
CA GLN A 122 22.82 -10.78 -4.39
C GLN A 122 21.53 -10.94 -5.20
N PRO A 123 21.52 -11.71 -6.30
CA PRO A 123 20.31 -11.94 -7.11
C PRO A 123 19.30 -12.87 -6.44
N THR A 124 19.68 -13.54 -5.36
CA THR A 124 18.85 -14.46 -4.58
C THR A 124 18.78 -14.03 -3.13
N ALA A 125 17.73 -14.44 -2.43
CA ALA A 125 17.61 -14.17 -0.99
C ALA A 125 16.88 -15.30 -0.27
N THR A 126 17.04 -15.33 1.05
CA THR A 126 16.25 -16.18 1.93
C THR A 126 15.61 -15.31 3.02
N LEU A 127 14.28 -15.34 3.08
CA LEU A 127 13.52 -14.65 4.12
C LEU A 127 13.30 -15.60 5.28
N ALA A 128 13.72 -15.20 6.47
CA ALA A 128 13.43 -15.96 7.69
C ALA A 128 11.91 -16.01 7.96
N PRO A 129 11.43 -16.98 8.74
CA PRO A 129 10.06 -16.98 9.25
C PRO A 129 9.73 -15.69 9.98
N GLY A 130 8.54 -15.13 9.73
CA GLY A 130 8.08 -13.87 10.32
C GLY A 130 8.73 -12.60 9.77
N ALA A 131 9.75 -12.72 8.90
CA ALA A 131 10.53 -11.57 8.44
C ALA A 131 9.95 -10.89 7.19
N SER A 132 10.34 -9.62 7.01
CA SER A 132 10.21 -8.87 5.77
C SER A 132 11.57 -8.73 5.11
N LEU A 133 11.59 -8.53 3.80
CA LEU A 133 12.80 -8.32 2.99
C LEU A 133 12.57 -7.14 2.05
N LEU A 134 13.52 -6.23 2.00
CA LEU A 134 13.51 -5.11 1.06
C LEU A 134 14.60 -5.34 0.00
N SER A 135 14.24 -5.16 -1.27
CA SER A 135 15.24 -5.23 -2.35
C SER A 135 16.19 -4.03 -2.30
N ASP A 136 17.35 -4.20 -2.92
CA ASP A 136 18.20 -3.06 -3.24
C ASP A 136 17.45 -2.10 -4.20
N PRO A 137 17.76 -0.81 -4.16
CA PRO A 137 17.16 0.16 -5.08
C PRO A 137 17.59 -0.09 -6.53
N VAL A 138 16.63 -0.04 -7.46
CA VAL A 138 16.92 -0.05 -8.90
C VAL A 138 16.58 1.28 -9.53
N THR A 139 17.42 1.76 -10.46
CA THR A 139 17.15 2.95 -11.25
C THR A 139 16.05 2.63 -12.26
N LEU A 140 14.87 3.12 -11.97
CA LEU A 140 13.67 3.02 -12.80
C LEU A 140 12.83 4.26 -12.54
N CYS A 141 12.85 5.20 -13.47
CA CYS A 141 12.01 6.39 -13.40
C CYS A 141 10.55 5.98 -13.65
N VAL A 142 9.71 6.22 -12.68
CA VAL A 142 8.28 5.86 -12.71
C VAL A 142 7.45 7.11 -12.47
N PRO A 143 6.46 7.43 -13.35
CA PRO A 143 5.54 8.54 -13.10
C PRO A 143 4.56 8.22 -11.97
N ASP A 144 3.87 9.25 -11.50
CA ASP A 144 2.74 9.07 -10.59
C ASP A 144 1.70 8.16 -11.23
N LEU A 145 1.02 7.36 -10.38
CA LEU A 145 -0.03 6.42 -10.78
C LEU A 145 0.45 5.32 -11.74
N ALA A 146 1.76 5.13 -11.91
CA ALA A 146 2.29 4.08 -12.76
C ALA A 146 1.89 2.70 -12.26
N ARG A 147 1.59 1.80 -13.20
CA ARG A 147 1.40 0.38 -12.89
C ARG A 147 2.73 -0.34 -13.05
N LEU A 148 3.15 -1.02 -11.99
CA LEU A 148 4.39 -1.80 -11.95
C LEU A 148 4.07 -3.29 -11.90
N THR A 149 4.81 -4.04 -12.70
CA THR A 149 4.81 -5.52 -12.65
C THR A 149 5.99 -5.99 -11.81
N VAL A 150 5.71 -6.74 -10.76
CA VAL A 150 6.72 -7.42 -9.94
C VAL A 150 6.63 -8.91 -10.21
N SER A 151 7.76 -9.54 -10.55
CA SER A 151 7.84 -10.99 -10.75
C SER A 151 8.85 -11.60 -9.77
N ILE A 152 8.44 -12.67 -9.10
CA ILE A 152 9.22 -13.34 -8.04
C ILE A 152 9.27 -14.83 -8.37
N HIS A 153 10.48 -15.39 -8.52
CA HIS A 153 10.68 -16.82 -8.74
C HIS A 153 10.95 -17.54 -7.42
N LEU A 154 10.15 -18.56 -7.16
CA LEU A 154 10.29 -19.49 -6.04
C LEU A 154 10.88 -20.80 -6.56
N PRO A 155 12.19 -21.08 -6.32
CA PRO A 155 12.89 -22.19 -6.99
C PRO A 155 12.56 -23.56 -6.39
N HIS A 156 11.96 -23.60 -5.22
CA HIS A 156 11.63 -24.83 -4.48
C HIS A 156 10.14 -24.90 -4.18
N SER A 157 9.68 -26.08 -3.75
CA SER A 157 8.35 -26.23 -3.16
C SER A 157 8.21 -25.32 -1.95
N THR A 158 7.31 -24.34 -2.06
CA THR A 158 7.12 -23.27 -1.09
C THR A 158 5.66 -23.26 -0.66
N PRO A 159 5.35 -23.55 0.62
CA PRO A 159 4.00 -23.39 1.14
C PRO A 159 3.53 -21.95 1.00
N ALA A 160 2.30 -21.73 0.54
CA ALA A 160 1.67 -20.42 0.52
C ALA A 160 1.18 -20.11 1.94
N THR A 161 1.90 -19.27 2.67
CA THR A 161 1.61 -18.95 4.07
C THR A 161 1.30 -17.48 4.31
N THR A 162 1.81 -16.61 3.43
CA THR A 162 1.65 -15.16 3.54
C THR A 162 1.07 -14.63 2.23
N PHE A 163 -0.09 -14.02 2.32
CA PHE A 163 -0.78 -13.43 1.18
C PHE A 163 -1.49 -12.13 1.60
N HIS A 164 -2.14 -11.48 0.65
CA HIS A 164 -3.23 -10.54 0.84
C HIS A 164 -4.36 -10.99 -0.08
N TRP A 165 -5.51 -11.31 0.48
CA TRP A 165 -6.53 -12.10 -0.20
C TRP A 165 -7.18 -11.39 -1.38
N ASP A 166 -7.65 -10.16 -1.21
CA ASP A 166 -8.41 -9.44 -2.24
C ASP A 166 -7.59 -8.28 -2.85
N GLY A 167 -6.62 -8.64 -3.67
CA GLY A 167 -5.78 -7.65 -4.34
C GLY A 167 -6.47 -6.86 -5.45
N ARG A 168 -7.72 -7.20 -5.83
CA ARG A 168 -8.50 -6.58 -6.93
C ARG A 168 -7.75 -6.42 -8.24
N GLU A 169 -6.73 -7.26 -8.46
CA GLU A 169 -5.90 -7.28 -9.66
C GLU A 169 -5.44 -8.70 -9.95
N THR A 170 -5.35 -9.07 -11.21
CA THR A 170 -4.90 -10.40 -11.60
C THR A 170 -3.41 -10.58 -11.30
N ALA A 171 -3.08 -11.70 -10.67
CA ALA A 171 -1.72 -12.23 -10.53
C ALA A 171 -1.61 -13.57 -11.30
N TRP A 172 -0.43 -13.85 -11.84
CA TRP A 172 -0.15 -15.06 -12.59
C TRP A 172 0.88 -15.92 -11.86
N LEU A 173 0.58 -17.21 -11.77
CA LEU A 173 1.45 -18.26 -11.24
C LEU A 173 1.92 -19.11 -12.42
N ALA A 174 3.15 -18.91 -12.87
CA ALA A 174 3.69 -19.54 -14.07
C ALA A 174 4.80 -20.55 -13.72
N PRO A 175 4.82 -21.75 -14.34
CA PRO A 175 5.89 -22.71 -14.11
C PRO A 175 7.26 -22.15 -14.46
N GLY A 176 8.27 -22.51 -13.69
CA GLY A 176 9.68 -22.19 -13.93
C GLY A 176 10.06 -20.73 -13.62
N GLU A 177 11.28 -20.36 -14.03
CA GLU A 177 11.84 -19.03 -13.90
C GLU A 177 11.41 -18.16 -15.09
N GLN A 178 10.47 -17.24 -14.88
CA GLN A 178 9.92 -16.34 -15.89
C GLN A 178 9.99 -14.85 -15.47
N THR A 179 10.88 -14.51 -14.54
CA THR A 179 10.98 -13.11 -14.06
C THR A 179 11.40 -12.15 -15.17
N ARG A 180 12.04 -12.66 -16.24
CA ARG A 180 12.49 -11.88 -17.39
C ARG A 180 11.58 -12.00 -18.61
N ALA A 181 10.55 -12.85 -18.57
CA ALA A 181 9.61 -13.01 -19.68
C ALA A 181 8.86 -11.69 -19.92
N LEU A 182 8.81 -11.24 -21.17
CA LEU A 182 8.11 -10.01 -21.54
C LEU A 182 6.59 -10.12 -21.35
N ARG A 183 6.08 -11.34 -21.42
CA ARG A 183 4.68 -11.69 -21.14
C ARG A 183 4.63 -13.13 -20.61
N ILE A 184 3.72 -13.40 -19.68
CA ILE A 184 3.32 -14.76 -19.33
C ILE A 184 2.17 -15.15 -20.25
N ASP A 185 2.31 -16.28 -20.94
CA ASP A 185 1.23 -16.83 -21.75
C ASP A 185 0.21 -17.52 -20.84
N ALA A 186 -0.92 -16.87 -20.64
CA ALA A 186 -1.99 -17.39 -19.78
C ALA A 186 -2.63 -18.69 -20.31
N ALA A 187 -2.48 -18.99 -21.60
CA ALA A 187 -2.96 -20.24 -22.20
C ALA A 187 -1.97 -21.41 -22.06
N HIS A 188 -0.72 -21.13 -21.61
CA HIS A 188 0.27 -22.19 -21.41
C HIS A 188 -0.15 -23.13 -20.29
N ALA A 189 -0.01 -24.45 -20.53
CA ALA A 189 -0.33 -25.48 -19.54
C ALA A 189 0.42 -25.24 -18.21
N GLY A 190 -0.33 -25.29 -17.10
CA GLY A 190 0.21 -25.07 -15.75
C GLY A 190 0.30 -23.61 -15.31
N VAL A 191 -0.04 -22.62 -16.15
CA VAL A 191 -0.25 -21.25 -15.71
C VAL A 191 -1.61 -21.14 -15.03
N GLN A 192 -1.62 -20.57 -13.83
CA GLN A 192 -2.81 -20.26 -13.04
C GLN A 192 -2.90 -18.76 -12.80
N SER A 193 -4.09 -18.27 -12.49
CA SER A 193 -4.31 -16.90 -12.07
C SER A 193 -5.03 -16.83 -10.73
N THR A 194 -4.79 -15.75 -9.99
CA THR A 194 -5.46 -15.45 -8.74
C THR A 194 -5.65 -13.94 -8.62
N THR A 195 -6.54 -13.50 -7.75
CA THR A 195 -6.65 -12.08 -7.35
C THR A 195 -5.89 -11.78 -6.06
N ALA A 196 -5.36 -12.79 -5.39
CA ALA A 196 -4.56 -12.62 -4.20
C ALA A 196 -3.15 -12.09 -4.51
N ARG A 197 -2.58 -11.34 -3.57
CA ARG A 197 -1.17 -10.95 -3.56
C ARG A 197 -0.37 -11.96 -2.78
N LEU A 198 0.70 -12.48 -3.37
CA LEU A 198 1.60 -13.42 -2.70
C LEU A 198 2.93 -12.75 -2.39
N LEU A 199 3.31 -12.71 -1.14
CA LEU A 199 4.60 -12.21 -0.64
C LEU A 199 4.86 -10.71 -0.87
N LEU A 200 4.33 -10.09 -1.91
CA LEU A 200 4.52 -8.68 -2.22
C LEU A 200 3.74 -7.82 -1.22
N SER A 201 4.44 -7.04 -0.41
CA SER A 201 3.84 -6.23 0.66
C SER A 201 3.97 -4.72 0.46
N SER A 202 5.00 -4.24 -0.26
CA SER A 202 5.16 -2.82 -0.53
C SER A 202 5.96 -2.52 -1.78
N ILE A 203 5.70 -1.35 -2.36
CA ILE A 203 6.53 -0.72 -3.37
C ILE A 203 6.91 0.65 -2.85
N GLN A 204 8.20 0.92 -2.77
CA GLN A 204 8.74 2.19 -2.30
C GLN A 204 9.48 2.87 -3.43
N VAL A 205 9.37 4.19 -3.47
CA VAL A 205 10.01 5.03 -4.48
C VAL A 205 10.93 6.06 -3.82
N GLU A 206 11.97 6.44 -4.51
CA GLU A 206 12.77 7.61 -4.16
C GLU A 206 12.06 8.84 -4.71
N ALA A 207 11.19 9.41 -3.87
CA ALA A 207 10.32 10.53 -4.22
C ALA A 207 11.03 11.88 -4.10
N GLN A 208 10.36 12.94 -4.57
CA GLN A 208 10.80 14.31 -4.37
C GLN A 208 10.78 14.68 -2.88
N GLU A 209 11.58 15.70 -2.51
CA GLU A 209 11.58 16.25 -1.16
C GLU A 209 10.17 16.77 -0.78
N GLY A 210 9.78 16.53 0.47
CA GLY A 210 8.46 16.92 0.97
C GLY A 210 7.33 15.96 0.62
N ALA A 211 7.58 14.93 -0.20
CA ALA A 211 6.58 13.89 -0.46
C ALA A 211 6.24 13.13 0.84
N GLN A 212 4.97 12.82 1.03
CA GLN A 212 4.45 12.15 2.22
C GLN A 212 3.40 11.10 1.86
N ALA A 213 2.98 10.29 2.84
CA ALA A 213 1.96 9.29 2.64
C ALA A 213 0.80 9.44 3.64
N VAL A 214 -0.40 9.16 3.15
CA VAL A 214 -1.61 8.89 3.91
C VAL A 214 -1.83 7.38 3.89
N ALA A 215 -1.79 6.74 5.05
CA ALA A 215 -2.18 5.34 5.18
C ALA A 215 -3.67 5.24 5.51
N ILE A 216 -4.32 4.17 5.06
CA ILE A 216 -5.73 3.93 5.33
C ILE A 216 -5.86 2.56 5.97
N LEU A 217 -6.14 2.54 7.27
CA LEU A 217 -6.40 1.32 8.03
C LEU A 217 -7.89 1.00 7.96
N GLY A 218 -8.24 -0.15 7.39
CA GLY A 218 -9.64 -0.48 7.16
C GLY A 218 -9.94 -1.96 7.00
N ASP A 219 -11.18 -2.22 6.67
CA ASP A 219 -11.74 -3.54 6.35
C ASP A 219 -12.01 -3.70 4.84
N SER A 220 -12.98 -4.53 4.46
CA SER A 220 -13.33 -4.81 3.05
C SER A 220 -13.76 -3.57 2.27
N ILE A 221 -14.37 -2.58 2.92
CA ILE A 221 -14.78 -1.32 2.28
C ILE A 221 -13.54 -0.53 1.82
N THR A 222 -12.46 -0.59 2.59
CA THR A 222 -11.17 0.03 2.24
C THR A 222 -10.35 -0.85 1.31
N ASP A 223 -10.31 -2.16 1.55
CA ASP A 223 -9.63 -3.15 0.72
C ASP A 223 -10.17 -3.13 -0.72
N GLY A 224 -11.47 -2.84 -0.85
CA GLY A 224 -12.15 -2.59 -2.10
C GLY A 224 -12.96 -3.78 -2.61
N ALA A 225 -13.53 -4.55 -1.69
CA ALA A 225 -14.51 -5.57 -2.06
C ALA A 225 -15.59 -4.98 -2.97
N SER A 226 -15.98 -5.72 -4.00
CA SER A 226 -16.93 -5.31 -5.05
C SER A 226 -16.46 -4.22 -6.03
N ALA A 227 -15.26 -3.61 -5.87
CA ALA A 227 -14.70 -2.76 -6.90
C ALA A 227 -14.31 -3.58 -8.14
N SER A 228 -14.35 -2.97 -9.34
CA SER A 228 -14.01 -3.65 -10.61
C SER A 228 -12.60 -4.20 -10.61
N LEU A 229 -12.45 -5.46 -11.02
CA LEU A 229 -11.16 -6.14 -11.11
C LEU A 229 -10.25 -5.45 -12.14
N GLY A 230 -9.05 -5.08 -11.73
CA GLY A 230 -8.08 -4.36 -12.57
C GLY A 230 -8.48 -2.93 -12.91
N GLY A 231 -9.58 -2.41 -12.32
CA GLY A 231 -10.11 -1.07 -12.59
C GLY A 231 -9.46 0.05 -11.80
N ASP A 232 -8.64 -0.27 -10.77
CA ASP A 232 -8.13 0.73 -9.81
C ASP A 232 -9.26 1.64 -9.30
N ALA A 233 -10.40 1.04 -8.95
CA ALA A 233 -11.68 1.73 -8.69
C ALA A 233 -12.05 1.79 -7.19
N ARG A 234 -11.17 1.35 -6.30
CA ARG A 234 -11.36 1.45 -4.85
C ARG A 234 -11.31 2.92 -4.42
N TRP A 235 -12.01 3.30 -3.36
CA TRP A 235 -11.94 4.68 -2.89
C TRP A 235 -10.52 5.16 -2.54
N PRO A 236 -9.61 4.32 -2.00
CA PRO A 236 -8.20 4.71 -1.85
C PRO A 236 -7.48 4.92 -3.18
N ASP A 237 -7.86 4.20 -4.25
CA ASP A 237 -7.27 4.38 -5.58
C ASP A 237 -7.69 5.72 -6.21
N VAL A 238 -8.97 6.10 -6.06
CA VAL A 238 -9.48 7.40 -6.51
C VAL A 238 -8.88 8.53 -5.67
N LEU A 239 -8.74 8.34 -4.36
CA LEU A 239 -8.06 9.32 -3.50
C LEU A 239 -6.59 9.49 -3.91
N ALA A 240 -5.89 8.42 -4.32
CA ALA A 240 -4.53 8.49 -4.82
C ALA A 240 -4.43 9.36 -6.10
N GLU A 241 -5.40 9.23 -7.03
CA GLU A 241 -5.47 10.10 -8.21
C GLU A 241 -5.56 11.57 -7.84
N ARG A 242 -6.32 11.90 -6.80
CA ARG A 242 -6.52 13.27 -6.33
C ARG A 242 -5.31 13.83 -5.56
N LEU A 243 -4.56 12.96 -4.87
CA LEU A 243 -3.45 13.37 -4.01
C LEU A 243 -2.08 13.29 -4.68
N ALA A 244 -1.90 12.47 -5.72
CA ALA A 244 -0.62 12.32 -6.43
C ALA A 244 -0.06 13.66 -6.94
N PRO A 245 -0.85 14.58 -7.55
CA PRO A 245 -0.37 15.89 -7.98
C PRO A 245 0.20 16.76 -6.85
N HIS A 246 -0.10 16.42 -5.61
CA HIS A 246 0.41 17.10 -4.41
C HIS A 246 1.60 16.38 -3.75
N GLY A 247 2.14 15.34 -4.39
CA GLY A 247 3.23 14.53 -3.83
C GLY A 247 2.81 13.70 -2.61
N VAL A 248 1.52 13.39 -2.46
CA VAL A 248 1.00 12.59 -1.34
C VAL A 248 0.58 11.21 -1.82
N ALA A 249 1.28 10.18 -1.35
CA ALA A 249 0.93 8.79 -1.62
C ALA A 249 -0.23 8.33 -0.75
N VAL A 250 -1.05 7.43 -1.28
CA VAL A 250 -2.12 6.74 -0.54
C VAL A 250 -1.75 5.27 -0.41
N LEU A 251 -1.73 4.77 0.83
CA LEU A 251 -1.38 3.40 1.17
C LEU A 251 -2.63 2.69 1.67
N ASN A 252 -3.11 1.73 0.90
CA ASN A 252 -4.24 0.92 1.31
C ASN A 252 -3.78 -0.19 2.26
N ALA A 253 -4.09 -0.05 3.55
CA ALA A 253 -3.90 -1.05 4.59
C ALA A 253 -5.24 -1.69 5.03
N GLY A 254 -6.23 -1.74 4.12
CA GLY A 254 -7.44 -2.52 4.26
C GLY A 254 -7.16 -4.01 4.24
N ILE A 255 -7.96 -4.76 4.96
CA ILE A 255 -8.04 -6.23 4.90
C ILE A 255 -9.53 -6.59 4.94
N SER A 256 -10.02 -7.29 3.93
CA SER A 256 -11.40 -7.79 3.92
C SER A 256 -11.69 -8.60 5.17
N GLY A 257 -12.81 -8.32 5.85
CA GLY A 257 -13.16 -8.96 7.11
C GLY A 257 -12.35 -8.50 8.33
N ALA A 258 -11.49 -7.47 8.22
CA ALA A 258 -10.72 -6.97 9.35
C ALA A 258 -11.60 -6.41 10.46
N ARG A 259 -11.19 -6.68 11.69
CA ARG A 259 -11.79 -6.16 12.93
C ARG A 259 -10.79 -5.27 13.66
N LEU A 260 -11.33 -4.40 14.49
CA LEU A 260 -10.52 -3.53 15.35
C LEU A 260 -9.85 -4.32 16.48
N LEU A 261 -10.65 -5.20 17.15
CA LEU A 261 -10.31 -5.81 18.43
C LEU A 261 -9.92 -7.30 18.35
N SER A 262 -10.37 -8.01 17.33
CA SER A 262 -10.22 -9.47 17.24
C SER A 262 -9.70 -9.89 15.87
N ASP A 263 -8.96 -11.00 15.83
CA ASP A 263 -8.51 -11.60 14.58
C ASP A 263 -9.69 -12.21 13.79
N GLY A 264 -9.48 -12.41 12.50
CA GLY A 264 -10.48 -13.01 11.61
C GLY A 264 -9.85 -13.41 10.30
N MET A 265 -10.22 -12.74 9.21
CA MET A 265 -9.57 -12.95 7.90
C MET A 265 -8.11 -12.44 7.87
N GLY A 266 -7.69 -11.72 8.90
CA GLY A 266 -6.32 -11.30 9.18
C GLY A 266 -6.18 -10.93 10.66
N GLU A 267 -5.00 -10.48 11.06
CA GLU A 267 -4.76 -9.91 12.39
C GLU A 267 -5.63 -8.68 12.61
N ASN A 268 -6.07 -8.47 13.84
CA ASN A 268 -6.83 -7.30 14.23
C ASN A 268 -6.07 -6.00 13.97
N ALA A 269 -6.79 -4.91 13.78
CA ALA A 269 -6.22 -3.64 13.40
C ALA A 269 -5.18 -3.12 14.41
N LEU A 270 -5.42 -3.33 15.72
CA LEU A 270 -4.50 -2.93 16.79
C LEU A 270 -3.16 -3.66 16.68
N ALA A 271 -3.17 -4.98 16.43
CA ALA A 271 -1.96 -5.80 16.37
C ALA A 271 -1.10 -5.47 15.13
N ARG A 272 -1.74 -5.24 13.96
CA ARG A 272 -1.03 -4.97 12.71
C ARG A 272 -0.69 -3.50 12.46
N PHE A 273 -1.17 -2.58 13.30
CA PHE A 273 -1.04 -1.13 13.10
C PHE A 273 0.41 -0.68 12.95
N GLY A 274 1.29 -1.18 13.81
CA GLY A 274 2.72 -0.88 13.76
C GLY A 274 3.36 -1.28 12.43
N ARG A 275 3.07 -2.49 11.93
CA ARG A 275 3.62 -3.04 10.69
C ARG A 275 3.02 -2.37 9.45
N ASP A 276 1.70 -2.27 9.39
CA ASP A 276 0.99 -1.94 8.16
C ASP A 276 0.85 -0.43 7.94
N VAL A 277 0.97 0.37 9.00
CA VAL A 277 0.81 1.84 8.97
C VAL A 277 2.07 2.56 9.45
N LEU A 278 2.43 2.42 10.73
CA LEU A 278 3.48 3.23 11.35
C LEU A 278 4.88 2.93 10.80
N GLY A 279 5.13 1.68 10.40
CA GLY A 279 6.39 1.24 9.79
C GLY A 279 6.55 1.60 8.32
N GLN A 280 5.54 2.20 7.68
CA GLN A 280 5.63 2.56 6.27
C GLN A 280 6.34 3.91 6.08
N PRO A 281 7.37 3.97 5.22
CA PRO A 281 8.11 5.21 5.03
C PRO A 281 7.24 6.36 4.51
N GLY A 282 7.34 7.50 5.15
CA GLY A 282 6.66 8.73 4.72
C GLY A 282 5.26 8.93 5.26
N VAL A 283 4.70 8.00 6.04
CA VAL A 283 3.37 8.16 6.64
C VAL A 283 3.36 9.33 7.62
N ARG A 284 2.42 10.27 7.41
CA ARG A 284 2.15 11.43 8.26
C ARG A 284 0.71 11.47 8.76
N THR A 285 -0.17 10.80 8.07
CA THR A 285 -1.61 10.77 8.41
C THR A 285 -2.12 9.35 8.22
N VAL A 286 -3.00 8.91 9.11
CA VAL A 286 -3.77 7.68 8.95
C VAL A 286 -5.27 8.00 8.96
N ILE A 287 -6.00 7.44 8.00
CA ILE A 287 -7.46 7.38 8.01
C ILE A 287 -7.85 6.02 8.59
N VAL A 288 -8.77 6.00 9.55
CA VAL A 288 -9.23 4.78 10.21
C VAL A 288 -10.71 4.54 9.90
N LEU A 289 -10.99 3.48 9.13
CA LEU A 289 -12.34 3.02 8.76
C LEU A 289 -12.42 1.51 9.04
N VAL A 290 -12.68 1.12 10.26
CA VAL A 290 -12.73 -0.28 10.71
C VAL A 290 -13.68 -0.39 11.91
N GLY A 291 -14.34 -1.53 12.09
CA GLY A 291 -15.21 -1.76 13.25
C GLY A 291 -16.57 -2.36 12.88
N ILE A 292 -16.98 -2.30 11.61
CA ILE A 292 -18.24 -2.90 11.18
C ILE A 292 -18.22 -4.43 11.39
N ASN A 293 -17.07 -5.09 11.20
CA ASN A 293 -16.94 -6.52 11.42
C ASN A 293 -16.88 -6.89 12.91
N ASP A 294 -16.40 -6.01 13.79
CA ASP A 294 -16.50 -6.19 15.25
C ASP A 294 -17.96 -6.21 15.69
N ILE A 295 -18.80 -5.37 15.09
CA ILE A 295 -20.23 -5.26 15.35
C ILE A 295 -20.99 -6.44 14.75
N SER A 296 -20.65 -6.85 13.54
CA SER A 296 -21.50 -7.69 12.69
C SER A 296 -21.14 -9.17 12.66
N TRP A 297 -19.87 -9.55 12.82
CA TRP A 297 -19.44 -10.96 12.80
C TRP A 297 -19.95 -11.80 14.00
N PRO A 298 -19.94 -11.30 15.24
CA PRO A 298 -20.43 -12.08 16.36
C PRO A 298 -21.88 -12.54 16.14
N GLY A 299 -22.11 -13.85 16.32
CA GLY A 299 -23.37 -14.53 16.05
C GLY A 299 -23.53 -15.08 14.63
N THR A 300 -22.72 -14.67 13.66
CA THR A 300 -22.78 -15.19 12.27
C THR A 300 -21.98 -16.47 12.09
N ALA A 301 -21.99 -17.02 10.87
CA ALA A 301 -21.20 -18.20 10.50
C ALA A 301 -19.70 -18.05 10.76
N PHE A 302 -19.16 -16.83 10.75
CA PHE A 302 -17.75 -16.56 11.08
C PHE A 302 -17.40 -16.68 12.56
N ALA A 303 -18.36 -16.36 13.45
CA ALA A 303 -18.08 -16.21 14.88
C ALA A 303 -19.32 -16.52 15.74
N ARG A 304 -19.91 -17.72 15.55
CA ARG A 304 -21.22 -18.12 16.12
C ARG A 304 -21.34 -17.95 17.63
N GLN A 305 -20.26 -18.21 18.36
CA GLN A 305 -20.24 -18.17 19.82
C GLN A 305 -19.51 -16.95 20.39
N GLU A 306 -19.05 -16.06 19.52
CA GLU A 306 -18.31 -14.88 19.92
C GLU A 306 -19.27 -13.81 20.45
N ARG A 307 -18.90 -13.19 21.58
CA ARG A 307 -19.64 -12.07 22.14
C ARG A 307 -19.36 -10.81 21.34
N ARG A 308 -20.39 -10.08 20.94
CA ARG A 308 -20.26 -8.77 20.33
C ARG A 308 -19.67 -7.77 21.35
N PRO A 309 -18.65 -6.99 20.97
CA PRO A 309 -18.13 -5.93 21.83
C PRO A 309 -19.17 -4.84 22.04
N GLY A 310 -19.13 -4.20 23.20
CA GLY A 310 -19.94 -3.02 23.48
C GLY A 310 -19.27 -1.75 22.94
N LEU A 311 -20.02 -0.64 22.97
CA LEU A 311 -19.53 0.68 22.53
C LEU A 311 -18.22 1.07 23.21
N ARG A 312 -18.12 0.87 24.52
CA ARG A 312 -16.93 1.24 25.31
C ARG A 312 -15.69 0.50 24.84
N GLU A 313 -15.78 -0.79 24.58
CA GLU A 313 -14.65 -1.60 24.10
C GLU A 313 -14.14 -1.11 22.75
N LEU A 314 -15.06 -0.75 21.83
CA LEU A 314 -14.71 -0.16 20.54
C LEU A 314 -14.02 1.20 20.71
N GLN A 315 -14.56 2.07 21.57
CA GLN A 315 -13.96 3.37 21.89
C GLN A 315 -12.56 3.23 22.48
N ASP A 316 -12.34 2.27 23.37
CA ASP A 316 -11.04 1.99 23.96
C ASP A 316 -10.04 1.50 22.89
N GLY A 317 -10.47 0.64 21.95
CA GLY A 317 -9.67 0.21 20.82
C GLY A 317 -9.23 1.36 19.93
N TYR A 318 -10.15 2.23 19.53
CA TYR A 318 -9.81 3.43 18.77
C TYR A 318 -8.86 4.35 19.55
N SER A 319 -9.08 4.52 20.85
CA SER A 319 -8.21 5.34 21.69
C SER A 319 -6.78 4.82 21.73
N GLN A 320 -6.59 3.48 21.71
CA GLN A 320 -5.28 2.85 21.62
C GLN A 320 -4.61 3.11 20.26
N LEU A 321 -5.34 3.01 19.14
CA LEU A 321 -4.80 3.37 17.82
C LEU A 321 -4.35 4.82 17.77
N ILE A 322 -5.18 5.73 18.29
CA ILE A 322 -4.90 7.17 18.32
C ILE A 322 -3.64 7.44 19.16
N ALA A 323 -3.52 6.82 20.34
CA ALA A 323 -2.35 6.97 21.19
C ALA A 323 -1.07 6.48 20.50
N GLN A 324 -1.11 5.31 19.86
CA GLN A 324 0.02 4.77 19.09
C GLN A 324 0.41 5.69 17.93
N ALA A 325 -0.55 6.15 17.13
CA ALA A 325 -0.29 7.07 16.02
C ALA A 325 0.38 8.35 16.49
N ARG A 326 -0.16 8.98 17.53
CA ARG A 326 0.37 10.24 18.08
C ARG A 326 1.77 10.08 18.67
N SER A 327 2.09 8.93 19.27
CA SER A 327 3.45 8.67 19.77
C SER A 327 4.50 8.60 18.64
N HIS A 328 4.06 8.37 17.38
CA HIS A 328 4.88 8.38 16.17
C HIS A 328 4.75 9.68 15.37
N GLY A 329 4.05 10.70 15.88
CA GLY A 329 3.83 11.95 15.17
C GLY A 329 2.89 11.82 13.95
N VAL A 330 2.04 10.79 13.93
CA VAL A 330 1.08 10.53 12.85
C VAL A 330 -0.29 11.07 13.25
N ARG A 331 -0.89 11.89 12.39
CA ARG A 331 -2.25 12.43 12.55
C ARG A 331 -3.28 11.33 12.30
N VAL A 332 -4.40 11.35 13.02
CA VAL A 332 -5.45 10.35 12.93
C VAL A 332 -6.77 11.00 12.50
N ILE A 333 -7.27 10.55 11.36
CA ILE A 333 -8.57 10.95 10.84
C ILE A 333 -9.55 9.78 11.02
N GLY A 334 -10.62 10.00 11.75
CA GLY A 334 -11.68 8.99 11.92
C GLY A 334 -12.65 9.03 10.74
N ALA A 335 -13.04 7.86 10.23
CA ALA A 335 -14.13 7.76 9.27
C ALA A 335 -15.32 7.04 9.91
N THR A 336 -16.53 7.56 9.70
CA THR A 336 -17.76 6.92 10.21
C THR A 336 -18.09 5.67 9.38
N LEU A 337 -18.58 4.63 10.05
CA LEU A 337 -18.97 3.37 9.42
C LEU A 337 -20.21 3.57 8.54
N THR A 338 -20.17 3.12 7.30
CA THR A 338 -21.25 3.25 6.32
C THR A 338 -22.53 2.52 6.74
N PRO A 339 -23.70 2.91 6.23
CA PRO A 339 -24.94 2.16 6.40
C PRO A 339 -24.84 0.76 5.79
N PHE A 340 -25.56 -0.24 6.35
CA PHE A 340 -25.45 -1.62 5.90
C PHE A 340 -26.74 -2.45 6.06
N ALA A 341 -27.91 -1.80 6.13
CA ALA A 341 -29.19 -2.50 6.27
C ALA A 341 -29.46 -3.42 5.09
N GLY A 342 -29.69 -4.70 5.38
CA GLY A 342 -29.88 -5.74 4.37
C GLY A 342 -28.60 -6.37 3.85
N ALA A 343 -27.46 -6.14 4.49
CA ALA A 343 -26.15 -6.60 4.06
C ALA A 343 -26.06 -8.11 3.83
N LEU A 344 -25.44 -8.51 2.72
CA LEU A 344 -25.09 -9.87 2.34
C LEU A 344 -26.27 -10.84 2.19
N PRO A 345 -27.38 -10.46 1.54
CA PRO A 345 -28.59 -11.26 1.47
C PRO A 345 -28.34 -12.57 0.73
N GLY A 346 -28.95 -13.67 1.23
CA GLY A 346 -28.87 -14.99 0.59
C GLY A 346 -27.46 -15.63 0.65
N THR A 347 -26.59 -15.14 1.51
CA THR A 347 -25.27 -15.71 1.78
C THR A 347 -25.26 -16.41 3.14
N PRO A 348 -24.25 -17.20 3.51
CA PRO A 348 -24.06 -17.71 4.87
C PRO A 348 -23.92 -16.62 5.94
N LEU A 349 -23.92 -15.36 5.54
CA LEU A 349 -23.79 -14.17 6.39
C LEU A 349 -25.03 -13.27 6.29
N ASP A 350 -26.19 -13.79 5.93
CA ASP A 350 -27.44 -13.02 5.83
C ASP A 350 -27.94 -12.48 7.20
N ASP A 351 -27.36 -12.98 8.30
CA ASP A 351 -27.49 -12.48 9.65
C ASP A 351 -26.46 -11.38 10.03
N TYR A 352 -25.70 -10.89 9.05
CA TYR A 352 -24.68 -9.86 9.24
C TYR A 352 -25.28 -8.54 9.74
N TYR A 353 -26.50 -8.20 9.31
CA TYR A 353 -27.27 -7.05 9.74
C TYR A 353 -28.40 -7.43 10.69
N ASN A 354 -28.64 -6.63 11.71
CA ASN A 354 -29.89 -6.46 12.43
C ASN A 354 -29.96 -5.07 13.08
N GLU A 355 -31.11 -4.69 13.60
CA GLU A 355 -31.35 -3.36 14.19
C GLU A 355 -30.45 -3.06 15.41
N GLU A 356 -30.13 -4.06 16.25
CA GLU A 356 -29.23 -3.86 17.37
C GLU A 356 -27.79 -3.60 16.93
N LYS A 357 -27.33 -4.28 15.87
CA LYS A 357 -26.01 -4.05 15.27
C LYS A 357 -25.94 -2.63 14.67
N ASP A 358 -26.99 -2.20 13.98
CA ASP A 358 -27.06 -0.84 13.45
C ASP A 358 -27.13 0.23 14.53
N ALA A 359 -27.87 -0.02 15.61
CA ALA A 359 -27.90 0.89 16.75
C ALA A 359 -26.52 1.09 17.37
N LEU A 360 -25.71 0.03 17.50
CA LEU A 360 -24.31 0.13 17.97
C LEU A 360 -23.44 0.88 16.99
N ARG A 361 -23.58 0.64 15.67
CA ARG A 361 -22.88 1.39 14.62
C ARG A 361 -23.19 2.90 14.71
N GLN A 362 -24.45 3.25 14.87
CA GLN A 362 -24.87 4.65 15.01
C GLN A 362 -24.30 5.30 16.27
N GLN A 363 -24.28 4.60 17.41
CA GLN A 363 -23.65 5.09 18.64
C GLN A 363 -22.14 5.32 18.45
N LEU A 364 -21.45 4.39 17.79
CA LEU A 364 -20.03 4.52 17.48
C LEU A 364 -19.79 5.70 16.53
N ASN A 365 -20.61 5.86 15.49
CA ASN A 365 -20.52 6.98 14.56
C ASN A 365 -20.77 8.33 15.25
N ALA A 366 -21.72 8.39 16.20
CA ALA A 366 -21.95 9.59 16.99
C ALA A 366 -20.70 9.96 17.82
N TRP A 367 -20.05 8.96 18.42
CA TRP A 367 -18.81 9.17 19.15
C TRP A 367 -17.66 9.60 18.22
N ILE A 368 -17.49 8.97 17.06
CA ILE A 368 -16.46 9.38 16.07
C ILE A 368 -16.63 10.86 15.70
N ARG A 369 -17.87 11.31 15.46
CA ARG A 369 -18.18 12.70 15.11
C ARG A 369 -17.91 13.71 16.22
N ALA A 370 -18.22 13.36 17.47
CA ALA A 370 -18.35 14.32 18.55
C ALA A 370 -17.28 14.22 19.65
N SER A 371 -16.46 13.14 19.69
CA SER A 371 -15.54 12.90 20.79
C SER A 371 -14.36 13.88 20.86
N GLY A 372 -14.03 14.55 19.77
CA GLY A 372 -12.82 15.36 19.67
C GLY A 372 -11.51 14.53 19.74
N SER A 373 -11.61 13.21 19.66
CA SER A 373 -10.46 12.29 19.76
C SER A 373 -9.61 12.27 18.49
N PHE A 374 -10.22 12.53 17.33
CA PHE A 374 -9.58 12.52 16.02
C PHE A 374 -9.14 13.94 15.61
N ASP A 375 -8.10 14.03 14.80
CA ASP A 375 -7.62 15.31 14.26
C ASP A 375 -8.55 15.88 13.17
N ALA A 376 -9.36 15.02 12.56
CA ALA A 376 -10.48 15.34 11.67
C ALA A 376 -11.39 14.12 11.54
N VAL A 377 -12.59 14.33 10.96
CA VAL A 377 -13.57 13.26 10.71
C VAL A 377 -14.03 13.30 9.26
N LEU A 378 -14.10 12.11 8.63
CA LEU A 378 -14.71 11.87 7.33
C LEU A 378 -16.07 11.20 7.57
N ASP A 379 -17.15 11.87 7.21
CA ASP A 379 -18.50 11.36 7.51
C ASP A 379 -19.03 10.45 6.39
N PHE A 380 -18.39 9.29 6.20
CA PHE A 380 -18.75 8.31 5.18
C PHE A 380 -20.19 7.81 5.35
N ASP A 381 -20.69 7.70 6.59
CA ASP A 381 -22.07 7.37 6.86
C ASP A 381 -23.03 8.40 6.25
N ALA A 382 -22.77 9.70 6.40
CA ALA A 382 -23.59 10.74 5.82
C ALA A 382 -23.50 10.79 4.28
N TRP A 383 -22.30 10.53 3.73
CA TRP A 383 -22.08 10.62 2.29
C TRP A 383 -22.61 9.40 1.52
N ALA A 384 -22.63 8.22 2.16
CA ALA A 384 -23.05 6.98 1.52
C ALA A 384 -24.51 6.62 1.70
N ARG A 385 -25.22 7.25 2.65
CA ARG A 385 -26.60 6.86 3.01
C ARG A 385 -27.64 7.26 1.98
N ASP A 386 -28.66 6.43 1.86
CA ASP A 386 -29.91 6.79 1.20
C ASP A 386 -30.69 7.80 2.06
N PRO A 387 -31.01 9.01 1.56
CA PRO A 387 -31.81 9.99 2.32
C PRO A 387 -33.20 9.49 2.71
N ALA A 388 -33.81 8.59 1.92
CA ALA A 388 -35.12 8.02 2.21
C ALA A 388 -35.06 6.87 3.22
N HIS A 389 -33.91 6.16 3.26
CA HIS A 389 -33.67 5.01 4.13
C HIS A 389 -32.26 5.10 4.74
N PRO A 390 -32.04 5.91 5.79
CA PRO A 390 -30.72 6.26 6.29
C PRO A 390 -29.87 5.08 6.81
N GLN A 391 -30.46 3.91 7.03
CA GLN A 391 -29.73 2.69 7.39
C GLN A 391 -29.16 1.92 6.16
N ARG A 392 -29.48 2.35 4.93
CA ARG A 392 -29.07 1.72 3.66
C ARG A 392 -28.06 2.57 2.92
N LEU A 393 -27.23 1.92 2.14
CA LEU A 393 -26.46 2.59 1.11
C LEU A 393 -27.39 3.20 0.07
N LEU A 394 -27.01 4.37 -0.46
CA LEU A 394 -27.70 4.94 -1.62
C LEU A 394 -27.66 3.92 -2.77
N PRO A 395 -28.80 3.60 -3.42
CA PRO A 395 -28.84 2.56 -4.45
C PRO A 395 -27.83 2.73 -5.60
N ALA A 396 -27.48 3.96 -5.94
CA ALA A 396 -26.47 4.26 -6.96
C ALA A 396 -25.03 3.94 -6.50
N TYR A 397 -24.79 3.77 -5.21
CA TYR A 397 -23.47 3.49 -4.63
C TYR A 397 -23.32 2.03 -4.22
N ASP A 398 -24.44 1.32 -4.06
CA ASP A 398 -24.50 -0.07 -3.62
C ASP A 398 -24.01 -1.01 -4.73
N SER A 399 -23.16 -1.96 -4.39
CA SER A 399 -22.73 -3.01 -5.32
C SER A 399 -23.81 -4.08 -5.58
N GLY A 400 -24.89 -4.05 -4.80
CA GLY A 400 -25.98 -5.03 -4.78
C GLY A 400 -25.90 -6.02 -3.61
N ASP A 401 -24.84 -5.95 -2.80
CA ASP A 401 -24.71 -6.74 -1.57
C ASP A 401 -25.09 -5.97 -0.29
N HIS A 402 -25.47 -4.71 -0.42
CA HIS A 402 -25.94 -3.79 0.61
C HIS A 402 -24.92 -3.51 1.75
N LEU A 403 -23.65 -3.82 1.52
CA LEU A 403 -22.52 -3.57 2.45
C LEU A 403 -21.39 -2.81 1.77
N HIS A 404 -21.00 -3.26 0.57
CA HIS A 404 -19.84 -2.72 -0.12
C HIS A 404 -20.25 -1.73 -1.21
N PRO A 405 -19.57 -0.58 -1.30
CA PRO A 405 -19.77 0.34 -2.42
C PRO A 405 -19.29 -0.28 -3.73
N GLY A 406 -20.09 -0.16 -4.80
CA GLY A 406 -19.62 -0.37 -6.17
C GLY A 406 -18.66 0.75 -6.60
N ASP A 407 -18.18 0.72 -7.87
CA ASP A 407 -17.23 1.72 -8.38
C ASP A 407 -17.73 3.16 -8.23
N ALA A 408 -19.02 3.40 -8.50
CA ALA A 408 -19.64 4.72 -8.34
C ALA A 408 -19.64 5.19 -6.87
N GLY A 409 -19.94 4.30 -5.93
CA GLY A 409 -19.90 4.59 -4.50
C GLY A 409 -18.49 4.84 -3.99
N ASN A 410 -17.53 4.01 -4.41
CA ASN A 410 -16.11 4.21 -4.10
C ASN A 410 -15.61 5.59 -4.58
N ARG A 411 -15.96 5.97 -5.81
CA ARG A 411 -15.62 7.28 -6.37
C ARG A 411 -16.25 8.40 -5.59
N ALA A 412 -17.55 8.31 -5.27
CA ALA A 412 -18.28 9.33 -4.53
C ALA A 412 -17.67 9.55 -3.12
N LEU A 413 -17.32 8.47 -2.39
CA LEU A 413 -16.64 8.56 -1.09
C LEU A 413 -15.32 9.29 -1.19
N ALA A 414 -14.49 8.91 -2.18
CA ALA A 414 -13.20 9.54 -2.37
C ALA A 414 -13.32 11.03 -2.76
N GLU A 415 -14.28 11.39 -3.63
CA GLU A 415 -14.50 12.75 -4.10
C GLU A 415 -15.05 13.66 -3.00
N ALA A 416 -15.84 13.13 -2.06
CA ALA A 416 -16.35 13.87 -0.92
C ALA A 416 -15.28 14.31 0.09
N ILE A 417 -14.08 13.71 0.05
CA ILE A 417 -12.98 14.07 0.95
C ILE A 417 -12.46 15.47 0.60
N ASP A 418 -12.49 16.38 1.55
CA ASP A 418 -11.78 17.66 1.45
C ASP A 418 -10.26 17.40 1.58
N LEU A 419 -9.53 17.58 0.49
CA LEU A 419 -8.08 17.37 0.45
C LEU A 419 -7.31 18.26 1.41
N ALA A 420 -7.86 19.44 1.78
CA ALA A 420 -7.23 20.32 2.75
C ALA A 420 -7.02 19.64 4.11
N LEU A 421 -7.85 18.66 4.47
CA LEU A 421 -7.68 17.87 5.69
C LEU A 421 -6.43 16.98 5.65
N LEU A 422 -6.01 16.55 4.45
CA LEU A 422 -4.91 15.63 4.23
C LEU A 422 -3.60 16.37 3.87
N LEU A 423 -3.71 17.57 3.30
CA LEU A 423 -2.57 18.38 2.85
C LEU A 423 -2.03 19.30 3.95
N LYS A 424 -2.72 19.44 5.09
CA LYS A 424 -2.23 20.24 6.21
C LYS A 424 -0.94 19.64 6.76
N GLN A 425 0.17 20.36 6.58
CA GLN A 425 1.40 20.11 7.31
C GLN A 425 1.28 20.78 8.67
N ASP A 426 1.33 20.01 9.75
CA ASP A 426 1.52 20.59 11.08
C ASP A 426 2.94 21.19 11.13
N GLN A 427 3.03 22.52 11.07
CA GLN A 427 4.29 23.26 11.27
C GLN A 427 4.74 23.29 12.74
N SER A 428 4.11 22.54 13.62
CA SER A 428 4.46 22.51 15.04
C SER A 428 5.32 21.28 15.34
N PRO A 429 6.60 21.46 15.75
CA PRO A 429 7.35 20.36 16.33
C PRO A 429 6.64 19.89 17.60
N SER A 430 6.41 18.59 17.73
CA SER A 430 5.81 17.96 18.91
C SER A 430 6.46 18.52 20.21
N PRO A 431 5.66 18.90 21.22
CA PRO A 431 6.20 19.44 22.50
C PRO A 431 7.19 18.53 23.20
N ALA A 432 7.19 17.24 22.89
CA ALA A 432 8.10 16.24 23.50
C ALA A 432 9.58 16.45 23.15
N TYR A 433 9.93 17.10 22.04
CA TYR A 433 11.33 17.32 21.65
C TYR A 433 11.98 18.52 22.34
N LYS A 434 11.21 19.42 22.98
CA LYS A 434 11.73 20.57 23.73
C LYS A 434 12.13 20.26 25.18
N ALA A 435 11.77 19.09 25.70
CA ALA A 435 12.05 18.73 27.11
C ALA A 435 13.40 18.02 27.32
N VAL A 436 14.12 17.65 26.27
CA VAL A 436 15.41 16.91 26.36
C VAL A 436 16.62 17.83 26.21
N LEU A 437 16.42 19.11 25.95
CA LEU A 437 17.52 20.11 25.81
C LEU A 437 17.50 21.23 26.89
N LYS A 438 16.98 20.92 28.07
CA LYS A 438 17.19 21.78 29.24
C LYS A 438 17.85 21.01 30.38
#